data_79f44f4c73545355721a6d881f6b5dba
#
_entry.id   79f44f4c73545355721a6d881f6b5dba
#
_cell.length_a   1.000
_cell.length_b   1.000
_cell.length_c   1.000
_cell.angle_alpha   90.00
_cell.angle_beta   90.00
_cell.angle_gamma   90.00
#
_symmetry.space_group_name_H-M   'P 1'
#
loop_
_entity.id
_entity.type
_entity.pdbx_description
1 polymer ?
#
loop_
_entity_poly.entity_id
_entity_poly.type
_entity_poly.pdbx_seq_one_letter_code
_entity_poly.pdbx_strand_id
1 'polypeptide(L)'
;ETDFVAKNAVFQEFVQSIADQALASSLNGGKDGEDVEALLAENGLKEALVEKTATIGEKLSFRRFEKVTGDVVTSYLHGGGRIGVLVAGTGASDDAAKEALTNIAMQIAAMNPQYISRADMADEEVAKLREITVDSALNDPASLPKPILNKLIEKAVAGVWSAEDVAIYEEKKSNMQYLFNFLSKEAASQLAELALADRANIAADKIFNGLVEGRVSKQLKEICLMDQVYVKAEDGKQSVSKYIAEVGKAAGSPFTIKKFVRFEVGEGLEKKNEDFAAEVAAQLK
;
A
#
# COMPACT_ATOMS: atom_id res chain seq x y z
N GLU A 1 1.43 -15.14 -18.12
CA GLU A 1 1.53 -16.62 -17.95
C GLU A 1 0.45 -17.11 -17.00
N THR A 2 0.17 -18.42 -17.06
CA THR A 2 -0.73 -19.09 -16.11
C THR A 2 0.05 -19.66 -14.90
N ASP A 3 -0.68 -20.03 -13.84
CA ASP A 3 -0.10 -20.74 -12.70
C ASP A 3 0.65 -22.04 -13.07
N PHE A 4 0.28 -22.66 -14.19
CA PHE A 4 0.96 -23.85 -14.71
C PHE A 4 2.31 -23.48 -15.32
N VAL A 5 2.35 -22.44 -16.15
CA VAL A 5 3.60 -21.94 -16.75
C VAL A 5 4.56 -21.41 -15.71
N ALA A 6 4.07 -20.71 -14.69
CA ALA A 6 4.92 -20.20 -13.60
C ALA A 6 5.70 -21.32 -12.87
N LYS A 7 5.19 -22.57 -12.89
CA LYS A 7 5.86 -23.76 -12.32
C LYS A 7 6.71 -24.55 -13.32
N ASN A 8 6.66 -24.16 -14.60
CA ASN A 8 7.43 -24.84 -15.65
C ASN A 8 8.92 -24.50 -15.52
N ALA A 9 9.77 -25.53 -15.52
CA ALA A 9 11.22 -25.35 -15.39
C ALA A 9 11.82 -24.49 -16.51
N VAL A 10 11.37 -24.67 -17.75
CA VAL A 10 11.83 -23.88 -18.91
C VAL A 10 11.49 -22.38 -18.73
N PHE A 11 10.31 -22.07 -18.19
CA PHE A 11 9.91 -20.70 -17.87
C PHE A 11 10.78 -20.11 -16.75
N GLN A 12 10.97 -20.88 -15.67
CA GLN A 12 11.79 -20.43 -14.53
C GLN A 12 13.25 -20.19 -14.90
N GLU A 13 13.85 -21.09 -15.70
CA GLU A 13 15.21 -20.93 -16.24
C GLU A 13 15.31 -19.68 -17.14
N PHE A 14 14.28 -19.40 -17.93
CA PHE A 14 14.25 -18.20 -18.75
C PHE A 14 14.14 -16.93 -17.89
N VAL A 15 13.29 -16.91 -16.88
CA VAL A 15 13.19 -15.79 -15.93
C VAL A 15 14.53 -15.58 -15.20
N GLN A 16 15.20 -16.65 -14.79
CA GLN A 16 16.53 -16.55 -14.18
C GLN A 16 17.54 -15.94 -15.15
N SER A 17 17.54 -16.34 -16.43
CA SER A 17 18.45 -15.79 -17.43
C SER A 17 18.23 -14.29 -17.66
N ILE A 18 16.97 -13.81 -17.60
CA ILE A 18 16.65 -12.38 -17.65
C ILE A 18 17.24 -11.66 -16.43
N ALA A 19 17.06 -12.21 -15.24
CA ALA A 19 17.60 -11.65 -14.01
C ALA A 19 19.13 -11.56 -14.03
N ASP A 20 19.81 -12.58 -14.53
CA ASP A 20 21.28 -12.62 -14.68
C ASP A 20 21.77 -11.55 -15.67
N GLN A 21 21.07 -11.37 -16.79
CA GLN A 21 21.38 -10.33 -17.77
C GLN A 21 21.13 -8.93 -17.20
N ALA A 22 20.01 -8.73 -16.47
CA ALA A 22 19.74 -7.48 -15.78
C ALA A 22 20.84 -7.16 -14.75
N LEU A 23 21.29 -8.17 -14.00
CA LEU A 23 22.35 -7.99 -13.03
C LEU A 23 23.69 -7.60 -13.69
N ALA A 24 24.02 -8.20 -14.82
CA ALA A 24 25.24 -7.93 -15.58
C ALA A 24 25.22 -6.58 -16.34
N SER A 25 24.04 -6.07 -16.68
CA SER A 25 23.87 -4.80 -17.41
C SER A 25 24.19 -3.60 -16.53
N SER A 26 24.32 -2.42 -17.14
CA SER A 26 24.40 -1.12 -16.44
C SER A 26 23.04 -0.54 -16.06
N LEU A 27 21.95 -1.19 -16.48
CA LEU A 27 20.58 -0.74 -16.28
C LEU A 27 20.11 -1.05 -14.85
N ASN A 28 19.20 -0.24 -14.33
CA ASN A 28 18.68 -0.39 -12.97
C ASN A 28 17.22 -0.86 -12.93
N GLY A 29 16.48 -0.64 -14.03
CA GLY A 29 15.06 -0.88 -14.07
C GLY A 29 14.27 0.06 -13.18
N GLY A 30 13.00 -0.24 -13.00
CA GLY A 30 12.08 0.54 -12.15
C GLY A 30 10.70 -0.10 -12.08
N LYS A 31 9.89 0.42 -11.18
CA LYS A 31 8.55 -0.12 -10.89
C LYS A 31 7.56 0.04 -12.05
N ASP A 32 7.77 1.05 -12.89
CA ASP A 32 6.89 1.38 -14.01
C ASP A 32 7.41 0.84 -15.35
N GLY A 33 8.46 0.01 -15.33
CA GLY A 33 9.04 -0.65 -16.50
C GLY A 33 10.19 0.11 -17.14
N GLU A 34 10.82 1.01 -16.40
CA GLU A 34 12.01 1.71 -16.85
C GLU A 34 13.09 0.71 -17.26
N ASP A 35 13.86 1.05 -18.27
CA ASP A 35 14.95 0.26 -18.85
C ASP A 35 14.55 -1.11 -19.48
N VAL A 36 13.27 -1.51 -19.49
CA VAL A 36 12.83 -2.81 -20.03
C VAL A 36 13.18 -2.94 -21.52
N GLU A 37 12.84 -1.92 -22.33
CA GLU A 37 13.14 -1.95 -23.77
C GLU A 37 14.65 -1.92 -24.04
N ALA A 38 15.42 -1.22 -23.22
CA ALA A 38 16.87 -1.20 -23.31
C ALA A 38 17.48 -2.58 -23.01
N LEU A 39 17.01 -3.25 -21.94
CA LEU A 39 17.46 -4.59 -21.60
C LEU A 39 17.06 -5.62 -22.66
N LEU A 40 15.84 -5.51 -23.21
CA LEU A 40 15.37 -6.39 -24.30
C LEU A 40 16.20 -6.25 -25.57
N ALA A 41 16.80 -5.09 -25.82
CA ALA A 41 17.68 -4.87 -26.96
C ALA A 41 19.10 -5.46 -26.76
N GLU A 42 19.44 -5.87 -25.53
CA GLU A 42 20.74 -6.47 -25.24
C GLU A 42 20.72 -7.99 -25.44
N ASN A 43 21.83 -8.54 -25.90
CA ASN A 43 22.18 -9.97 -25.93
C ASN A 43 21.11 -10.90 -26.54
N GLY A 44 20.28 -10.41 -27.49
CA GLY A 44 19.25 -11.23 -28.13
C GLY A 44 18.07 -11.61 -27.22
N LEU A 45 17.84 -10.85 -26.13
CA LEU A 45 16.81 -11.16 -25.17
C LEU A 45 15.40 -11.04 -25.76
N LYS A 46 15.19 -10.11 -26.69
CA LYS A 46 13.92 -9.94 -27.37
C LYS A 46 13.56 -11.14 -28.24
N GLU A 47 14.50 -11.67 -28.99
CA GLU A 47 14.37 -12.87 -29.81
C GLU A 47 14.10 -14.09 -28.91
N ALA A 48 14.85 -14.20 -27.80
CA ALA A 48 14.64 -15.29 -26.83
C ALA A 48 13.23 -15.23 -26.20
N LEU A 49 12.70 -14.06 -25.91
CA LEU A 49 11.32 -13.89 -25.40
C LEU A 49 10.27 -14.36 -26.42
N VAL A 50 10.46 -14.05 -27.69
CA VAL A 50 9.59 -14.52 -28.78
C VAL A 50 9.65 -16.05 -28.93
N GLU A 51 10.87 -16.63 -28.92
CA GLU A 51 11.08 -18.07 -28.99
C GLU A 51 10.42 -18.81 -27.81
N LYS A 52 10.59 -18.29 -26.59
CA LYS A 52 9.98 -18.89 -25.39
C LYS A 52 8.46 -18.78 -25.40
N THR A 53 7.91 -17.66 -25.89
CA THR A 53 6.47 -17.51 -26.11
C THR A 53 5.93 -18.59 -27.05
N ALA A 54 6.63 -18.84 -28.16
CA ALA A 54 6.25 -19.88 -29.11
C ALA A 54 6.39 -21.30 -28.54
N THR A 55 7.46 -21.58 -27.78
CA THR A 55 7.74 -22.89 -27.21
C THR A 55 6.78 -23.25 -26.07
N ILE A 56 6.44 -22.29 -25.23
CA ILE A 56 5.55 -22.46 -24.07
C ILE A 56 4.09 -22.42 -24.50
N GLY A 57 3.79 -21.72 -25.60
CA GLY A 57 2.41 -21.60 -26.14
C GLY A 57 1.55 -20.58 -25.41
N GLU A 58 2.13 -19.77 -24.56
CA GLU A 58 1.45 -18.65 -23.87
C GLU A 58 2.16 -17.32 -24.14
N LYS A 59 1.38 -16.23 -24.21
CA LYS A 59 1.93 -14.88 -24.35
C LYS A 59 2.73 -14.50 -23.13
N LEU A 60 4.05 -14.39 -23.30
CA LEU A 60 4.95 -13.87 -22.28
C LEU A 60 5.24 -12.40 -22.52
N SER A 61 5.30 -11.64 -21.44
CA SER A 61 5.66 -10.21 -21.47
C SER A 61 6.64 -9.91 -20.34
N PHE A 62 7.79 -9.33 -20.69
CA PHE A 62 8.72 -8.80 -19.72
C PHE A 62 8.27 -7.37 -19.39
N ARG A 63 7.79 -7.15 -18.16
CA ARG A 63 7.11 -5.90 -17.80
C ARG A 63 7.98 -4.94 -17.01
N ARG A 64 8.80 -5.47 -16.11
CA ARG A 64 9.65 -4.69 -15.21
C ARG A 64 10.72 -5.55 -14.57
N PHE A 65 11.78 -4.92 -14.16
CA PHE A 65 12.81 -5.45 -13.28
C PHE A 65 13.34 -4.31 -12.40
N GLU A 66 13.96 -4.65 -11.31
CA GLU A 66 14.69 -3.68 -10.49
C GLU A 66 15.97 -4.29 -9.95
N LYS A 67 17.02 -3.47 -9.93
CA LYS A 67 18.30 -3.80 -9.32
C LYS A 67 18.45 -3.06 -8.00
N VAL A 68 18.95 -3.75 -6.99
CA VAL A 68 19.30 -3.17 -5.71
C VAL A 68 20.77 -3.43 -5.38
N THR A 69 21.42 -2.46 -4.75
CA THR A 69 22.82 -2.52 -4.33
C THR A 69 22.98 -1.99 -2.92
N GLY A 70 23.81 -2.65 -2.11
CA GLY A 70 24.10 -2.27 -0.73
C GLY A 70 25.29 -3.05 -0.20
N ASP A 71 25.71 -2.76 1.03
CA ASP A 71 26.77 -3.50 1.70
C ASP A 71 26.31 -4.94 2.02
N VAL A 72 25.00 -5.10 2.20
CA VAL A 72 24.32 -6.38 2.33
C VAL A 72 23.00 -6.35 1.57
N VAL A 73 22.68 -7.42 0.86
CA VAL A 73 21.43 -7.58 0.10
C VAL A 73 20.84 -8.96 0.42
N THR A 74 19.53 -9.03 0.57
CA THR A 74 18.80 -10.28 0.72
C THR A 74 17.59 -10.34 -0.17
N SER A 75 17.16 -11.57 -0.49
CA SER A 75 15.90 -11.84 -1.18
C SER A 75 15.01 -12.73 -0.32
N TYR A 76 13.71 -12.56 -0.45
CA TYR A 76 12.72 -13.39 0.23
C TYR A 76 11.52 -13.67 -0.70
N LEU A 77 11.15 -14.94 -0.80
CA LEU A 77 9.96 -15.37 -1.53
C LEU A 77 8.89 -15.84 -0.55
N HIS A 78 7.71 -15.29 -0.64
CA HIS A 78 6.57 -15.61 0.20
C HIS A 78 5.45 -16.29 -0.60
N GLY A 79 4.70 -17.18 0.07
CA GLY A 79 3.52 -17.82 -0.50
C GLY A 79 3.79 -18.62 -1.77
N GLY A 80 4.91 -19.37 -1.81
CA GLY A 80 5.28 -20.16 -2.99
C GLY A 80 5.67 -19.32 -4.20
N GLY A 81 6.25 -18.14 -3.98
CA GLY A 81 6.68 -17.23 -5.04
C GLY A 81 5.63 -16.19 -5.46
N ARG A 82 4.51 -16.10 -4.74
CA ARG A 82 3.47 -15.07 -5.04
C ARG A 82 3.94 -13.66 -4.73
N ILE A 83 4.81 -13.50 -3.73
CA ILE A 83 5.43 -12.22 -3.37
C ILE A 83 6.94 -12.42 -3.35
N GLY A 84 7.66 -11.60 -4.11
CA GLY A 84 9.10 -11.51 -4.09
C GLY A 84 9.55 -10.18 -3.49
N VAL A 85 10.53 -10.22 -2.58
CA VAL A 85 11.10 -9.04 -1.96
C VAL A 85 12.61 -9.06 -2.09
N LEU A 86 13.20 -7.92 -2.48
CA LEU A 86 14.62 -7.64 -2.37
C LEU A 86 14.82 -6.49 -1.38
N VAL A 87 15.80 -6.61 -0.49
CA VAL A 87 16.17 -5.54 0.45
C VAL A 87 17.66 -5.34 0.45
N ALA A 88 18.09 -4.09 0.35
CA ALA A 88 19.47 -3.68 0.48
C ALA A 88 19.66 -2.86 1.77
N GLY A 89 20.71 -3.18 2.52
CA GLY A 89 21.15 -2.44 3.69
C GLY A 89 22.54 -1.85 3.50
N THR A 90 22.88 -0.86 4.31
CA THR A 90 24.21 -0.24 4.39
C THR A 90 24.72 -0.22 5.81
N GLY A 91 26.04 -0.24 5.98
CA GLY A 91 26.74 -0.24 7.25
C GLY A 91 27.13 -1.66 7.67
N ALA A 92 26.47 -2.22 8.68
CA ALA A 92 26.76 -3.59 9.11
C ALA A 92 26.47 -4.61 8.01
N SER A 93 27.35 -5.59 7.86
CA SER A 93 27.24 -6.64 6.81
C SER A 93 27.59 -8.04 7.32
N ASP A 94 27.61 -8.22 8.63
CA ASP A 94 27.80 -9.50 9.30
C ASP A 94 26.56 -10.42 9.17
N ASP A 95 26.64 -11.62 9.71
CA ASP A 95 25.53 -12.60 9.60
C ASP A 95 24.29 -12.12 10.35
N ALA A 96 24.44 -11.35 11.43
CA ALA A 96 23.32 -10.76 12.16
C ALA A 96 22.61 -9.68 11.31
N ALA A 97 23.34 -8.87 10.55
CA ALA A 97 22.78 -7.92 9.61
C ALA A 97 22.04 -8.61 8.45
N LYS A 98 22.56 -9.72 7.94
CA LYS A 98 21.89 -10.54 6.90
C LYS A 98 20.59 -11.15 7.41
N GLU A 99 20.62 -11.70 8.63
CA GLU A 99 19.41 -12.23 9.29
C GLU A 99 18.39 -11.13 9.50
N ALA A 100 18.82 -9.97 9.98
CA ALA A 100 17.94 -8.81 10.17
C ALA A 100 17.29 -8.37 8.86
N LEU A 101 18.05 -8.28 7.76
CA LEU A 101 17.50 -7.99 6.43
C LEU A 101 16.48 -9.03 5.97
N THR A 102 16.71 -10.29 6.25
CA THR A 102 15.73 -11.36 5.94
C THR A 102 14.44 -11.16 6.73
N ASN A 103 14.54 -10.80 8.01
CA ASN A 103 13.38 -10.47 8.84
C ASN A 103 12.63 -9.23 8.32
N ILE A 104 13.36 -8.23 7.84
CA ILE A 104 12.76 -7.04 7.20
C ILE A 104 12.12 -7.39 5.86
N ALA A 105 12.69 -8.29 5.06
CA ALA A 105 12.07 -8.77 3.84
C ALA A 105 10.72 -9.49 4.12
N MET A 106 10.64 -10.27 5.20
CA MET A 106 9.37 -10.87 5.67
C MET A 106 8.36 -9.78 6.11
N GLN A 107 8.81 -8.74 6.83
CA GLN A 107 8.00 -7.58 7.20
C GLN A 107 7.41 -6.91 5.97
N ILE A 108 8.24 -6.62 4.95
CA ILE A 108 7.82 -5.97 3.71
C ILE A 108 6.82 -6.84 2.94
N ALA A 109 7.05 -8.15 2.88
CA ALA A 109 6.10 -9.08 2.24
C ALA A 109 4.73 -9.04 2.91
N ALA A 110 4.69 -9.03 4.25
CA ALA A 110 3.46 -9.08 5.04
C ALA A 110 2.71 -7.74 5.08
N MET A 111 3.44 -6.63 5.28
CA MET A 111 2.85 -5.33 5.59
C MET A 111 2.78 -4.37 4.40
N ASN A 112 3.41 -4.71 3.29
CA ASN A 112 3.40 -3.93 2.03
C ASN A 112 3.65 -2.42 2.22
N PRO A 113 4.76 -1.99 2.86
CA PRO A 113 5.08 -0.58 2.99
C PRO A 113 5.33 0.03 1.60
N GLN A 114 5.05 1.32 1.47
CA GLN A 114 5.26 2.07 0.22
C GLN A 114 6.59 2.84 0.25
N TYR A 115 7.05 3.22 1.44
CA TYR A 115 8.24 4.04 1.70
C TYR A 115 9.09 3.39 2.78
N ILE A 116 10.39 3.65 2.77
CA ILE A 116 11.26 3.24 3.88
C ILE A 116 10.92 4.08 5.11
N SER A 117 10.85 5.41 4.95
CA SER A 117 10.56 6.36 6.03
C SER A 117 9.69 7.51 5.53
N ARG A 118 9.23 8.36 6.44
CA ARG A 118 8.49 9.58 6.09
C ARG A 118 9.35 10.57 5.29
N ALA A 119 10.67 10.54 5.48
CA ALA A 119 11.59 11.44 4.77
C ALA A 119 11.71 11.10 3.27
N ASP A 120 11.24 9.91 2.87
CA ASP A 120 11.25 9.50 1.46
C ASP A 120 9.98 9.92 0.70
N MET A 121 9.03 10.52 1.41
CA MET A 121 7.79 11.06 0.83
C MET A 121 8.01 12.51 0.42
N ALA A 122 7.51 12.87 -0.77
CA ALA A 122 7.48 14.27 -1.18
C ALA A 122 6.44 15.05 -0.34
N ASP A 123 6.71 16.33 -0.08
CA ASP A 123 5.78 17.19 0.69
C ASP A 123 4.39 17.25 0.04
N GLU A 124 4.32 17.20 -1.29
CA GLU A 124 3.07 17.19 -2.05
C GLU A 124 2.26 15.90 -1.80
N GLU A 125 2.93 14.76 -1.62
CA GLU A 125 2.26 13.48 -1.31
C GLU A 125 1.66 13.51 0.10
N VAL A 126 2.38 14.05 1.06
CA VAL A 126 1.89 14.25 2.44
C VAL A 126 0.72 15.22 2.46
N ALA A 127 0.82 16.33 1.72
CA ALA A 127 -0.26 17.32 1.58
C ALA A 127 -1.51 16.69 0.95
N LYS A 128 -1.35 15.89 -0.11
CA LYS A 128 -2.44 15.17 -0.77
C LYS A 128 -3.09 14.15 0.15
N LEU A 129 -2.29 13.40 0.92
CA LEU A 129 -2.80 12.45 1.92
C LEU A 129 -3.66 13.17 2.97
N ARG A 130 -3.20 14.34 3.43
CA ARG A 130 -3.94 15.18 4.35
C ARG A 130 -5.26 15.67 3.75
N GLU A 131 -5.28 16.15 2.51
CA GLU A 131 -6.49 16.58 1.81
C GLU A 131 -7.52 15.45 1.67
N ILE A 132 -7.07 14.26 1.21
CA ILE A 132 -7.92 13.07 1.12
C ILE A 132 -8.49 12.71 2.49
N THR A 133 -7.71 12.84 3.56
CA THR A 133 -8.15 12.56 4.93
C THR A 133 -9.19 13.58 5.41
N VAL A 134 -9.03 14.86 5.07
CA VAL A 134 -10.03 15.91 5.33
C VAL A 134 -11.34 15.60 4.62
N ASP A 135 -11.29 15.31 3.33
CA ASP A 135 -12.48 15.02 2.53
C ASP A 135 -13.20 13.76 3.00
N SER A 136 -12.43 12.71 3.34
CA SER A 136 -12.98 11.48 3.93
C SER A 136 -13.68 11.75 5.26
N ALA A 137 -13.11 12.61 6.11
CA ALA A 137 -13.71 12.95 7.40
C ALA A 137 -15.00 13.76 7.25
N LEU A 138 -15.06 14.69 6.30
CA LEU A 138 -16.27 15.51 6.03
C LEU A 138 -17.39 14.67 5.40
N ASN A 139 -17.06 13.67 4.61
CA ASN A 139 -18.02 12.73 4.02
C ASN A 139 -18.52 11.65 5.00
N ASP A 140 -17.94 11.57 6.21
CA ASP A 140 -18.36 10.67 7.29
C ASP A 140 -18.69 11.48 8.57
N PRO A 141 -19.86 12.13 8.63
CA PRO A 141 -20.24 12.97 9.77
C PRO A 141 -20.23 12.24 11.11
N ALA A 142 -20.49 10.91 11.11
CA ALA A 142 -20.47 10.09 12.32
C ALA A 142 -19.09 10.07 13.02
N SER A 143 -18.03 10.30 12.24
CA SER A 143 -16.65 10.31 12.72
C SER A 143 -16.15 11.69 13.14
N LEU A 144 -16.94 12.74 12.94
CA LEU A 144 -16.55 14.10 13.29
C LEU A 144 -16.50 14.31 14.80
N PRO A 145 -15.63 15.22 15.28
CA PRO A 145 -15.63 15.63 16.67
C PRO A 145 -17.01 16.14 17.14
N LYS A 146 -17.45 15.70 18.32
CA LYS A 146 -18.76 16.04 18.86
C LYS A 146 -19.15 17.52 18.76
N PRO A 147 -18.29 18.51 19.06
CA PRO A 147 -18.66 19.92 18.97
C PRO A 147 -19.02 20.35 17.54
N ILE A 148 -18.33 19.79 16.53
CA ILE A 148 -18.58 20.09 15.13
C ILE A 148 -19.86 19.39 14.67
N LEU A 149 -19.98 18.10 14.99
CA LEU A 149 -21.16 17.31 14.67
C LEU A 149 -22.44 17.94 15.24
N ASN A 150 -22.43 18.40 16.50
CA ASN A 150 -23.58 19.04 17.12
C ASN A 150 -24.01 20.30 16.37
N LYS A 151 -23.06 21.16 15.96
CA LYS A 151 -23.37 22.37 15.16
C LYS A 151 -23.99 22.02 13.80
N LEU A 152 -23.53 20.96 13.17
CA LEU A 152 -24.11 20.50 11.90
C LEU A 152 -25.51 19.95 12.08
N ILE A 153 -25.75 19.18 13.15
CA ILE A 153 -27.08 18.66 13.50
C ILE A 153 -28.04 19.82 13.83
N GLU A 154 -27.61 20.82 14.58
CA GLU A 154 -28.43 21.99 14.84
C GLU A 154 -28.88 22.69 13.54
N LYS A 155 -27.98 22.84 12.58
CA LYS A 155 -28.30 23.36 11.24
C LYS A 155 -29.28 22.45 10.49
N ALA A 156 -29.08 21.15 10.56
CA ALA A 156 -29.93 20.17 9.88
C ALA A 156 -31.36 20.14 10.44
N VAL A 157 -31.48 20.14 11.76
CA VAL A 157 -32.77 20.18 12.48
C VAL A 157 -33.52 21.49 12.19
N ALA A 158 -32.81 22.61 12.04
CA ALA A 158 -33.43 23.93 11.83
C ALA A 158 -34.13 24.08 10.47
N GLY A 159 -33.85 23.25 9.47
CA GLY A 159 -34.52 23.40 8.18
C GLY A 159 -34.07 22.49 7.02
N VAL A 160 -33.30 21.44 7.31
CA VAL A 160 -32.82 20.52 6.29
C VAL A 160 -33.42 19.12 6.43
N TRP A 161 -33.49 18.63 7.66
CA TRP A 161 -33.99 17.27 7.94
C TRP A 161 -35.52 17.18 7.87
N SER A 162 -36.03 16.01 7.54
CA SER A 162 -37.43 15.67 7.61
C SER A 162 -37.94 15.71 9.04
N ALA A 163 -39.26 15.89 9.23
CA ALA A 163 -39.88 15.84 10.55
C ALA A 163 -39.65 14.48 11.27
N GLU A 164 -39.53 13.40 10.51
CA GLU A 164 -39.24 12.04 11.01
C GLU A 164 -37.80 11.95 11.55
N ASP A 165 -36.82 12.42 10.79
CA ASP A 165 -35.41 12.43 11.23
C ASP A 165 -35.18 13.34 12.42
N VAL A 166 -35.87 14.47 12.47
CA VAL A 166 -35.86 15.37 13.65
C VAL A 166 -36.43 14.64 14.87
N ALA A 167 -37.54 13.91 14.73
CA ALA A 167 -38.11 13.13 15.84
C ALA A 167 -37.15 12.04 16.31
N ILE A 168 -36.47 11.33 15.40
CA ILE A 168 -35.43 10.36 15.72
C ILE A 168 -34.29 11.01 16.50
N TYR A 169 -33.85 12.19 16.07
CA TYR A 169 -32.79 12.91 16.78
C TYR A 169 -33.23 13.28 18.19
N GLU A 170 -34.43 13.82 18.38
CA GLU A 170 -34.95 14.20 19.69
C GLU A 170 -35.04 12.99 20.65
N GLU A 171 -35.39 11.81 20.13
CA GLU A 171 -35.39 10.58 20.91
C GLU A 171 -33.98 10.09 21.28
N LYS A 172 -33.02 10.18 20.33
CA LYS A 172 -31.69 9.59 20.46
C LYS A 172 -30.61 10.56 20.90
N LYS A 173 -30.85 11.84 21.05
CA LYS A 173 -29.84 12.86 21.38
C LYS A 173 -29.07 12.62 22.67
N SER A 174 -29.66 11.86 23.62
CA SER A 174 -28.94 11.43 24.83
C SER A 174 -27.86 10.35 24.56
N ASN A 175 -27.93 9.68 23.40
CA ASN A 175 -27.00 8.61 23.03
C ASN A 175 -26.56 8.74 21.55
N MET A 176 -25.86 9.83 21.27
CA MET A 176 -25.41 10.24 19.92
C MET A 176 -24.61 9.16 19.18
N GLN A 177 -23.97 8.27 19.92
CA GLN A 177 -23.19 7.16 19.34
C GLN A 177 -24.04 6.21 18.47
N TYR A 178 -25.35 6.09 18.78
CA TYR A 178 -26.26 5.24 18.02
C TYR A 178 -27.16 6.01 17.07
N LEU A 179 -27.10 7.34 17.06
CA LEU A 179 -27.98 8.18 16.24
C LEU A 179 -27.97 7.75 14.77
N PHE A 180 -26.77 7.56 14.19
CA PHE A 180 -26.60 7.21 12.78
C PHE A 180 -27.15 5.83 12.40
N ASN A 181 -27.43 4.96 13.36
CA ASN A 181 -28.08 3.67 13.10
C ASN A 181 -29.59 3.81 12.83
N PHE A 182 -30.19 4.93 13.17
CA PHE A 182 -31.61 5.19 13.08
C PHE A 182 -31.98 6.28 12.07
N LEU A 183 -31.08 7.24 11.81
CA LEU A 183 -31.27 8.26 10.80
C LEU A 183 -31.45 7.65 9.41
N SER A 184 -32.26 8.33 8.60
CA SER A 184 -32.36 7.99 7.18
C SER A 184 -30.99 8.19 6.47
N LYS A 185 -30.79 7.46 5.36
CA LYS A 185 -29.60 7.67 4.53
C LYS A 185 -29.53 9.10 3.99
N GLU A 186 -30.70 9.69 3.73
CA GLU A 186 -30.83 11.06 3.27
C GLU A 186 -30.38 12.06 4.33
N ALA A 187 -30.81 11.90 5.57
CA ALA A 187 -30.38 12.77 6.67
C ALA A 187 -28.86 12.68 6.92
N ALA A 188 -28.28 11.48 6.81
CA ALA A 188 -26.82 11.30 6.91
C ALA A 188 -26.09 11.99 5.75
N SER A 189 -26.59 11.87 4.50
CA SER A 189 -26.04 12.57 3.33
C SER A 189 -26.11 14.08 3.47
N GLN A 190 -27.22 14.60 3.92
CA GLN A 190 -27.43 16.04 4.17
C GLN A 190 -26.45 16.60 5.21
N LEU A 191 -26.11 15.82 6.25
CA LEU A 191 -25.05 16.21 7.19
C LEU A 191 -23.66 16.28 6.52
N ALA A 192 -23.34 15.34 5.63
CA ALA A 192 -22.11 15.39 4.86
C ALA A 192 -22.07 16.60 3.92
N GLU A 193 -23.18 16.92 3.26
CA GLU A 193 -23.32 18.12 2.42
C GLU A 193 -23.12 19.42 3.24
N LEU A 194 -23.72 19.49 4.43
CA LEU A 194 -23.52 20.63 5.34
C LEU A 194 -22.05 20.73 5.80
N ALA A 195 -21.39 19.60 6.07
CA ALA A 195 -19.98 19.59 6.45
C ALA A 195 -19.09 20.06 5.29
N LEU A 196 -19.36 19.59 4.07
CA LEU A 196 -18.64 20.01 2.86
C LEU A 196 -18.87 21.50 2.54
N ALA A 197 -20.09 22.00 2.70
CA ALA A 197 -20.42 23.42 2.53
C ALA A 197 -19.68 24.33 3.53
N ASP A 198 -19.42 23.83 4.75
CA ASP A 198 -18.72 24.55 5.82
C ASP A 198 -17.22 24.14 5.92
N ARG A 199 -16.67 23.50 4.89
CA ARG A 199 -15.32 22.93 4.83
C ARG A 199 -14.24 23.89 5.33
N ALA A 200 -14.29 25.14 4.90
CA ALA A 200 -13.28 26.14 5.25
C ALA A 200 -13.22 26.41 6.76
N ASN A 201 -14.38 26.54 7.40
CA ASN A 201 -14.46 26.78 8.84
C ASN A 201 -14.11 25.53 9.64
N ILE A 202 -14.58 24.34 9.19
CA ILE A 202 -14.27 23.07 9.86
C ILE A 202 -12.77 22.77 9.75
N ALA A 203 -12.16 22.97 8.58
CA ALA A 203 -10.73 22.75 8.37
C ALA A 203 -9.84 23.73 9.18
N ALA A 204 -10.36 24.89 9.59
CA ALA A 204 -9.67 25.81 10.49
C ALA A 204 -9.83 25.46 11.99
N ASP A 205 -10.75 24.56 12.33
CA ASP A 205 -11.00 24.14 13.71
C ASP A 205 -9.87 23.29 14.27
N LYS A 206 -9.38 23.62 15.46
CA LYS A 206 -8.25 22.91 16.10
C LYS A 206 -8.56 21.45 16.44
N ILE A 207 -9.80 21.14 16.84
CA ILE A 207 -10.21 19.80 17.23
C ILE A 207 -10.28 18.92 15.97
N PHE A 208 -10.82 19.47 14.87
CA PHE A 208 -10.85 18.80 13.58
C PHE A 208 -9.43 18.55 13.05
N ASN A 209 -8.54 19.53 13.13
CA ASN A 209 -7.14 19.36 12.74
C ASN A 209 -6.48 18.25 13.56
N GLY A 210 -6.72 18.16 14.86
CA GLY A 210 -6.24 17.06 15.71
C GLY A 210 -6.71 15.68 15.25
N LEU A 211 -7.98 15.57 14.82
CA LEU A 211 -8.52 14.34 14.23
C LEU A 211 -7.79 13.98 12.92
N VAL A 212 -7.65 14.95 12.03
CA VAL A 212 -6.97 14.76 10.72
C VAL A 212 -5.51 14.34 10.93
N GLU A 213 -4.76 15.06 11.76
CA GLU A 213 -3.36 14.73 12.06
C GLU A 213 -3.22 13.31 12.68
N GLY A 214 -4.15 12.93 13.57
CA GLY A 214 -4.19 11.59 14.12
C GLY A 214 -4.39 10.50 13.06
N ARG A 215 -5.31 10.73 12.12
CA ARG A 215 -5.58 9.81 10.99
C ARG A 215 -4.39 9.74 10.02
N VAL A 216 -3.85 10.89 9.63
CA VAL A 216 -2.65 10.97 8.76
C VAL A 216 -1.47 10.25 9.42
N SER A 217 -1.23 10.51 10.71
CA SER A 217 -0.16 9.84 11.45
C SER A 217 -0.33 8.31 11.49
N LYS A 218 -1.58 7.83 11.62
CA LYS A 218 -1.88 6.39 11.56
C LYS A 218 -1.58 5.81 10.18
N GLN A 219 -2.03 6.48 9.11
CA GLN A 219 -1.75 6.04 7.74
C GLN A 219 -0.25 6.02 7.43
N LEU A 220 0.49 7.06 7.86
CA LEU A 220 1.95 7.11 7.69
C LEU A 220 2.64 5.93 8.41
N LYS A 221 2.15 5.53 9.59
CA LYS A 221 2.66 4.35 10.28
C LYS A 221 2.40 3.03 9.53
N GLU A 222 1.37 2.97 8.71
CA GLU A 222 1.05 1.78 7.92
C GLU A 222 1.90 1.71 6.65
N ILE A 223 2.16 2.85 5.98
CA ILE A 223 2.85 2.89 4.69
C ILE A 223 4.37 3.10 4.78
N CYS A 224 4.90 3.57 5.92
CA CYS A 224 6.33 3.76 6.13
C CYS A 224 6.92 2.58 6.91
N LEU A 225 7.83 1.83 6.29
CA LEU A 225 8.45 0.63 6.87
C LEU A 225 9.02 0.87 8.28
N MET A 226 9.78 1.95 8.45
CA MET A 226 10.46 2.25 9.72
C MET A 226 9.51 2.58 10.87
N ASP A 227 8.28 3.02 10.56
CA ASP A 227 7.25 3.36 11.54
C ASP A 227 6.33 2.17 11.88
N GLN A 228 6.36 1.10 11.08
CA GLN A 228 5.55 -0.08 11.32
C GLN A 228 5.97 -0.80 12.61
N VAL A 229 5.01 -1.47 13.24
CA VAL A 229 5.33 -2.42 14.30
C VAL A 229 6.02 -3.64 13.67
N TYR A 230 7.15 -4.03 14.22
CA TYR A 230 7.90 -5.19 13.74
C TYR A 230 7.09 -6.48 13.95
N VAL A 231 6.85 -7.25 12.89
CA VAL A 231 5.99 -8.44 12.93
C VAL A 231 6.48 -9.54 13.88
N LYS A 232 7.78 -9.57 14.19
CA LYS A 232 8.38 -10.50 15.14
C LYS A 232 8.67 -9.85 16.50
N ALA A 233 8.11 -8.67 16.79
CA ALA A 233 8.30 -8.01 18.08
C ALA A 233 7.68 -8.85 19.21
N GLU A 234 8.48 -9.26 20.18
CA GLU A 234 8.02 -10.06 21.33
C GLU A 234 7.01 -9.30 22.19
N ASP A 235 7.17 -7.99 22.33
CA ASP A 235 6.29 -7.10 23.08
C ASP A 235 5.09 -6.60 22.27
N GLY A 236 5.02 -6.94 20.96
CA GLY A 236 4.00 -6.46 20.02
C GLY A 236 4.00 -4.94 19.81
N LYS A 237 5.07 -4.22 20.18
CA LYS A 237 5.14 -2.74 20.15
C LYS A 237 6.43 -2.20 19.56
N GLN A 238 7.50 -3.00 19.50
CA GLN A 238 8.77 -2.58 18.93
C GLN A 238 8.58 -2.16 17.46
N SER A 239 9.03 -0.96 17.10
CA SER A 239 9.02 -0.52 15.70
C SER A 239 10.17 -1.15 14.91
N VAL A 240 10.02 -1.22 13.59
CA VAL A 240 11.09 -1.62 12.67
C VAL A 240 12.32 -0.73 12.87
N SER A 241 12.16 0.59 13.03
CA SER A 241 13.27 1.51 13.27
C SER A 241 14.06 1.15 14.52
N LYS A 242 13.38 0.80 15.60
CA LYS A 242 14.02 0.38 16.84
C LYS A 242 14.78 -0.95 16.67
N TYR A 243 14.17 -1.91 16.00
CA TYR A 243 14.81 -3.19 15.68
C TYR A 243 16.10 -2.99 14.88
N ILE A 244 16.06 -2.21 13.80
CA ILE A 244 17.24 -1.89 12.96
C ILE A 244 18.33 -1.17 13.76
N ALA A 245 17.96 -0.23 14.63
CA ALA A 245 18.93 0.46 15.50
C ALA A 245 19.60 -0.48 16.49
N GLU A 246 18.88 -1.47 17.05
CA GLU A 246 19.44 -2.49 17.95
C GLU A 246 20.42 -3.40 17.20
N VAL A 247 20.12 -3.80 15.96
CA VAL A 247 21.04 -4.58 15.10
C VAL A 247 22.34 -3.81 14.86
N GLY A 248 22.25 -2.53 14.46
CA GLY A 248 23.43 -1.69 14.26
C GLY A 248 24.26 -1.52 15.53
N LYS A 249 23.61 -1.33 16.68
CA LYS A 249 24.28 -1.25 17.98
C LYS A 249 25.01 -2.55 18.33
N ALA A 250 24.41 -3.70 18.10
CA ALA A 250 25.01 -5.00 18.35
C ALA A 250 26.21 -5.27 17.43
N ALA A 251 26.13 -4.86 16.16
CA ALA A 251 27.22 -4.96 15.20
C ALA A 251 28.34 -3.92 15.41
N GLY A 252 28.15 -2.94 16.31
CA GLY A 252 29.10 -1.85 16.53
C GLY A 252 29.27 -0.91 15.33
N SER A 253 28.33 -0.93 14.38
CA SER A 253 28.32 -0.13 13.17
C SER A 253 26.89 0.31 12.85
N PRO A 254 26.66 1.52 12.32
CA PRO A 254 25.34 1.93 11.85
C PRO A 254 24.78 0.90 10.86
N PHE A 255 23.48 0.60 10.97
CA PHE A 255 22.79 -0.27 10.04
C PHE A 255 21.50 0.42 9.57
N THR A 256 21.33 0.56 8.26
CA THR A 256 20.17 1.24 7.69
C THR A 256 19.65 0.50 6.47
N ILE A 257 18.33 0.63 6.21
CA ILE A 257 17.73 0.13 4.98
C ILE A 257 17.93 1.19 3.90
N LYS A 258 18.57 0.77 2.78
CA LYS A 258 18.87 1.65 1.65
C LYS A 258 17.77 1.66 0.60
N LYS A 259 17.28 0.47 0.24
CA LYS A 259 16.24 0.28 -0.76
C LYS A 259 15.55 -1.06 -0.52
N PHE A 260 14.29 -1.13 -0.84
CA PHE A 260 13.59 -2.40 -1.02
C PHE A 260 12.77 -2.39 -2.31
N VAL A 261 12.50 -3.59 -2.82
CA VAL A 261 11.60 -3.84 -3.94
C VAL A 261 10.67 -4.97 -3.52
N ARG A 262 9.38 -4.81 -3.79
CA ARG A 262 8.36 -5.83 -3.58
C ARG A 262 7.56 -6.01 -4.85
N PHE A 263 7.53 -7.23 -5.36
CA PHE A 263 6.67 -7.63 -6.46
C PHE A 263 5.64 -8.65 -6.00
N GLU A 264 4.42 -8.51 -6.47
CA GLU A 264 3.34 -9.43 -6.19
C GLU A 264 2.69 -9.90 -7.49
N VAL A 265 2.34 -11.18 -7.55
CA VAL A 265 1.65 -11.78 -8.71
C VAL A 265 0.32 -11.07 -8.95
N GLY A 266 0.11 -10.61 -10.19
CA GLY A 266 -1.09 -9.89 -10.59
C GLY A 266 -1.08 -8.38 -10.31
N GLU A 267 -0.05 -7.87 -9.67
CA GLU A 267 0.08 -6.43 -9.39
C GLU A 267 0.16 -5.61 -10.70
N GLY A 268 -0.66 -4.54 -10.78
CA GLY A 268 -0.72 -3.66 -11.95
C GLY A 268 -1.35 -4.30 -13.20
N LEU A 269 -2.00 -5.45 -13.06
CA LEU A 269 -2.83 -6.05 -14.12
C LEU A 269 -4.30 -5.80 -13.82
N GLU A 270 -5.07 -5.43 -14.85
CA GLU A 270 -6.53 -5.39 -14.74
C GLU A 270 -7.04 -6.80 -14.46
N LYS A 271 -7.77 -6.97 -13.37
CA LYS A 271 -8.49 -8.22 -13.11
C LYS A 271 -9.63 -8.28 -14.13
N LYS A 272 -9.51 -9.16 -15.11
CA LYS A 272 -10.69 -9.55 -15.91
C LYS A 272 -11.69 -10.19 -14.94
N ASN A 273 -12.81 -9.51 -14.71
CA ASN A 273 -13.98 -10.16 -14.12
C ASN A 273 -14.53 -11.10 -15.20
N GLU A 274 -13.98 -12.29 -15.28
CA GLU A 274 -14.56 -13.37 -16.05
C GLU A 274 -15.79 -13.84 -15.28
N ASP A 275 -16.97 -13.34 -15.69
CA ASP A 275 -18.23 -13.90 -15.25
C ASP A 275 -18.42 -15.24 -15.99
N PHE A 276 -17.79 -16.27 -15.42
CA PHE A 276 -17.82 -17.63 -15.97
C PHE A 276 -19.26 -18.13 -16.18
N ALA A 277 -20.21 -17.67 -15.38
CA ALA A 277 -21.62 -17.98 -15.54
C ALA A 277 -22.22 -17.34 -16.80
N ALA A 278 -21.82 -16.09 -17.11
CA ALA A 278 -22.26 -15.40 -18.33
C ALA A 278 -21.60 -15.99 -19.58
N GLU A 279 -20.32 -16.41 -19.52
CA GLU A 279 -19.65 -17.09 -20.65
C GLU A 279 -20.27 -18.45 -20.96
N VAL A 280 -20.52 -19.27 -19.92
CA VAL A 280 -21.21 -20.57 -20.10
C VAL A 280 -22.62 -20.37 -20.64
N ALA A 281 -23.36 -19.37 -20.16
CA ALA A 281 -24.69 -19.05 -20.69
C ALA A 281 -24.69 -18.57 -22.16
N ALA A 282 -23.59 -17.90 -22.58
CA ALA A 282 -23.41 -17.47 -23.97
C ALA A 282 -23.05 -18.63 -24.92
N GLN A 283 -22.36 -19.66 -24.43
CA GLN A 283 -21.99 -20.85 -25.21
C GLN A 283 -23.12 -21.88 -25.31
N LEU A 284 -24.16 -21.77 -24.48
CA LEU A 284 -25.34 -22.67 -24.50
C LEU A 284 -26.49 -22.11 -25.32
N LYS A 285 -26.32 -20.99 -26.01
CA LYS A 285 -27.22 -20.44 -27.02
C LYS A 285 -26.73 -20.75 -28.43
#